data_c1d45230dce078b6a9de4f0fa1ea04ce
#
_entry.id   c1d45230dce078b6a9de4f0fa1ea04ce
#
_cell.length_a   1.000
_cell.length_b   1.000
_cell.length_c   1.000
_cell.angle_alpha   90.00
_cell.angle_beta   90.00
_cell.angle_gamma   90.00
#
_symmetry.space_group_name_H-M   'P 1'
#
loop_
_entity.id
_entity.type
_entity.pdbx_description
1 polymer ?
#
loop_
_entity_poly.entity_id
_entity_poly.type
_entity_poly.pdbx_seq_one_letter_code
_entity_poly.pdbx_strand_id
1 'polypeptide(L)'
;MNIEEILARDFGTLPALIALHASLLPPRIALRQDERALDYKSLGGMMDRVACSLQRDGVGPGDSVAICAAMSIEYAAVFLGILRAGAAVAPLAPSSTAASLAAMVADAGARHLFLDQAVGAALEPVASRVQARRIALDGSPAGQALEAWLVEPGRRPQPVDAKPDDAFNIIYSSGTTGTPKGIVQSNRMRWSQWQRAAAYDYRPDSVTLVSTPLYSNTTLVSFLPTLAMGGVAVLMPKFDAKGFLELAQKHRATTAMLVPVQYARIMALPAFGDYDLSSFRAKFCTSAPFAAALKTDILRRWPGKLVEYYGMTEGGGTCVLEAHLHPSKVHTVGKPAPGHDIRLIDEQGRVLPPGATGEIVGHSEGIMTGYHNQPAKTAEAEWRDEQGKRFIRTGDIGRFDEDGFLVLMDRKKDMIISGGFNVYPSDLEAVLRAHEDVAEAAVVGVPSERWGETPVAFVVARRRREGLEKEIQEWANAQLGKTQRIAAVELVESLPRSAIGKVLKRELRGGWQARAASNA
;
A
#
# COMPACT_ATOMS: atom_id res chain seq x y z
N MET A 1 27.70 14.98 -14.01
CA MET A 1 26.23 15.02 -13.91
C MET A 1 25.87 14.66 -12.47
N ASN A 2 25.13 15.50 -11.80
CA ASN A 2 24.65 15.25 -10.44
C ASN A 2 23.18 14.75 -10.46
N ILE A 3 22.67 14.34 -9.30
CA ILE A 3 21.32 13.77 -9.20
C ILE A 3 20.24 14.81 -9.48
N GLU A 4 20.43 16.05 -9.08
CA GLU A 4 19.47 17.15 -9.28
C GLU A 4 19.30 17.46 -10.77
N GLU A 5 20.40 17.45 -11.54
CA GLU A 5 20.37 17.61 -12.99
C GLU A 5 19.57 16.50 -13.69
N ILE A 6 19.64 15.26 -13.16
CA ILE A 6 18.86 14.14 -13.73
C ILE A 6 17.40 14.28 -13.34
N LEU A 7 17.08 14.57 -12.08
CA LEU A 7 15.71 14.71 -11.61
C LEU A 7 14.98 15.92 -12.21
N ALA A 8 15.73 16.93 -12.68
CA ALA A 8 15.18 18.08 -13.41
C ALA A 8 14.77 17.77 -14.86
N ARG A 9 15.09 16.58 -15.39
CA ARG A 9 14.68 16.18 -16.74
C ARG A 9 13.21 15.82 -16.77
N ASP A 10 12.60 15.94 -17.94
CA ASP A 10 11.20 15.53 -18.18
C ASP A 10 10.99 14.04 -17.85
N PHE A 11 12.02 13.23 -18.11
CA PHE A 11 11.97 11.80 -17.85
C PHE A 11 13.37 11.20 -17.60
N GLY A 12 13.39 10.17 -16.76
CA GLY A 12 14.53 9.31 -16.47
C GLY A 12 14.08 7.98 -15.86
N THR A 13 15.01 7.09 -15.54
CA THR A 13 14.72 5.76 -15.00
C THR A 13 15.43 5.51 -13.69
N LEU A 14 14.84 4.69 -12.82
CA LEU A 14 15.48 4.27 -11.58
C LEU A 14 16.80 3.52 -11.81
N PRO A 15 16.90 2.57 -12.77
CA PRO A 15 18.19 1.95 -13.09
C PRO A 15 19.29 2.93 -13.43
N ALA A 16 18.97 4.04 -14.13
CA ALA A 16 19.96 5.07 -14.46
C ALA A 16 20.42 5.83 -13.21
N LEU A 17 19.52 6.16 -12.29
CA LEU A 17 19.86 6.79 -10.99
C LEU A 17 20.74 5.87 -10.14
N ILE A 18 20.41 4.58 -10.04
CA ILE A 18 21.22 3.60 -9.29
C ILE A 18 22.60 3.44 -9.93
N ALA A 19 22.68 3.39 -11.26
CA ALA A 19 23.97 3.32 -11.98
C ALA A 19 24.85 4.57 -11.71
N LEU A 20 24.22 5.76 -11.62
CA LEU A 20 24.91 6.97 -11.23
C LEU A 20 25.47 6.86 -9.80
N HIS A 21 24.67 6.41 -8.84
CA HIS A 21 25.13 6.20 -7.46
C HIS A 21 26.24 5.16 -7.37
N ALA A 22 26.13 4.06 -8.14
CA ALA A 22 27.16 3.03 -8.23
C ALA A 22 28.51 3.58 -8.76
N SER A 23 28.45 4.61 -9.61
CA SER A 23 29.65 5.28 -10.16
C SER A 23 30.22 6.34 -9.20
N LEU A 24 29.35 7.17 -8.61
CA LEU A 24 29.77 8.30 -7.79
C LEU A 24 30.05 7.93 -6.32
N LEU A 25 29.35 6.94 -5.80
CA LEU A 25 29.36 6.53 -4.40
C LEU A 25 29.52 5.01 -4.26
N PRO A 26 30.51 4.38 -4.92
CA PRO A 26 30.57 2.92 -5.03
C PRO A 26 30.52 2.17 -3.69
N PRO A 27 31.22 2.59 -2.60
CA PRO A 27 31.21 1.87 -1.33
C PRO A 27 29.99 2.19 -0.45
N ARG A 28 29.09 3.08 -0.91
CA ARG A 28 27.93 3.47 -0.12
C ARG A 28 26.94 2.32 -0.09
N ILE A 29 26.47 1.98 1.12
CA ILE A 29 25.43 0.96 1.30
C ILE A 29 24.13 1.44 0.70
N ALA A 30 23.49 0.58 -0.10
CA ALA A 30 22.16 0.77 -0.67
C ALA A 30 21.10 -0.02 0.11
N LEU A 31 21.40 -1.28 0.44
CA LEU A 31 20.49 -2.20 1.12
C LEU A 31 21.14 -2.80 2.36
N ARG A 32 20.35 -2.96 3.41
CA ARG A 32 20.70 -3.74 4.61
C ARG A 32 19.59 -4.71 4.96
N GLN A 33 19.98 -5.89 5.43
CA GLN A 33 19.07 -6.87 6.00
C GLN A 33 19.84 -7.68 7.04
N ASP A 34 19.41 -7.61 8.28
CA ASP A 34 20.12 -8.21 9.41
C ASP A 34 21.59 -7.74 9.45
N GLU A 35 22.57 -8.65 9.42
CA GLU A 35 24.00 -8.31 9.36
C GLU A 35 24.53 -8.19 7.92
N ARG A 36 23.68 -8.44 6.91
CA ARG A 36 24.06 -8.35 5.48
C ARG A 36 23.89 -6.93 4.98
N ALA A 37 24.82 -6.51 4.12
CA ALA A 37 24.74 -5.22 3.45
C ALA A 37 25.17 -5.35 1.99
N LEU A 38 24.53 -4.57 1.13
CA LEU A 38 24.88 -4.48 -0.29
C LEU A 38 25.09 -3.00 -0.64
N ASP A 39 26.28 -2.68 -1.14
CA ASP A 39 26.59 -1.32 -1.60
C ASP A 39 26.01 -1.05 -3.00
N TYR A 40 26.02 0.23 -3.43
CA TYR A 40 25.48 0.63 -4.74
C TYR A 40 26.23 -0.01 -5.91
N LYS A 41 27.53 -0.23 -5.83
CA LYS A 41 28.33 -0.89 -6.87
C LYS A 41 27.91 -2.35 -7.01
N SER A 42 27.81 -3.05 -5.91
CA SER A 42 27.40 -4.47 -5.87
C SER A 42 25.92 -4.63 -6.30
N LEU A 43 25.04 -3.70 -5.87
CA LEU A 43 23.65 -3.67 -6.32
C LEU A 43 23.57 -3.47 -7.84
N GLY A 44 24.30 -2.48 -8.37
CA GLY A 44 24.36 -2.26 -9.82
C GLY A 44 24.88 -3.49 -10.60
N GLY A 45 25.92 -4.16 -10.08
CA GLY A 45 26.42 -5.40 -10.64
C GLY A 45 25.40 -6.55 -10.65
N MET A 46 24.62 -6.68 -9.54
CA MET A 46 23.55 -7.69 -9.47
C MET A 46 22.40 -7.35 -10.43
N MET A 47 22.01 -6.08 -10.52
CA MET A 47 21.01 -5.61 -11.50
C MET A 47 21.43 -5.91 -12.93
N ASP A 48 22.69 -5.68 -13.29
CA ASP A 48 23.22 -5.98 -14.63
C ASP A 48 23.20 -7.50 -14.90
N ARG A 49 23.58 -8.36 -13.94
CA ARG A 49 23.51 -9.81 -14.08
C ARG A 49 22.08 -10.30 -14.30
N VAL A 50 21.12 -9.81 -13.52
CA VAL A 50 19.69 -10.14 -13.67
C VAL A 50 19.19 -9.71 -15.04
N ALA A 51 19.48 -8.47 -15.45
CA ALA A 51 19.06 -7.95 -16.75
C ALA A 51 19.66 -8.75 -17.91
N CYS A 52 20.96 -9.08 -17.88
CA CYS A 52 21.59 -9.92 -18.89
C CYS A 52 20.97 -11.32 -18.97
N SER A 53 20.63 -11.91 -17.80
CA SER A 53 20.02 -13.25 -17.76
C SER A 53 18.60 -13.23 -18.34
N LEU A 54 17.81 -12.19 -18.03
CA LEU A 54 16.49 -11.98 -18.61
C LEU A 54 16.56 -11.76 -20.12
N GLN A 55 17.48 -10.92 -20.59
CA GLN A 55 17.71 -10.68 -22.03
C GLN A 55 18.17 -11.95 -22.76
N ARG A 56 19.07 -12.76 -22.16
CA ARG A 56 19.44 -14.09 -22.67
C ARG A 56 18.22 -14.99 -22.86
N ASP A 57 17.28 -14.94 -21.89
CA ASP A 57 16.05 -15.74 -21.91
C ASP A 57 14.94 -15.07 -22.77
N GLY A 58 15.27 -13.99 -23.52
CA GLY A 58 14.39 -13.29 -24.45
C GLY A 58 13.33 -12.40 -23.76
N VAL A 59 13.62 -11.89 -22.55
CA VAL A 59 12.75 -10.95 -21.82
C VAL A 59 13.28 -9.53 -21.98
N GLY A 60 12.40 -8.58 -22.29
CA GLY A 60 12.74 -7.17 -22.49
C GLY A 60 11.52 -6.25 -22.40
N PRO A 61 11.59 -5.07 -23.05
CA PRO A 61 10.48 -4.10 -23.05
C PRO A 61 9.16 -4.73 -23.54
N GLY A 62 8.10 -4.45 -22.82
CA GLY A 62 6.76 -5.00 -23.08
C GLY A 62 6.47 -6.33 -22.39
N ASP A 63 7.49 -7.03 -21.90
CA ASP A 63 7.30 -8.24 -21.08
C ASP A 63 7.08 -7.87 -19.59
N SER A 64 6.56 -8.83 -18.82
CA SER A 64 6.53 -8.75 -17.38
C SER A 64 7.13 -9.99 -16.71
N VAL A 65 7.66 -9.79 -15.51
CA VAL A 65 8.31 -10.82 -14.70
C VAL A 65 7.69 -10.82 -13.30
N ALA A 66 7.28 -12.00 -12.83
CA ALA A 66 6.67 -12.16 -11.53
C ALA A 66 7.72 -12.36 -10.43
N ILE A 67 7.48 -11.73 -9.26
CA ILE A 67 8.20 -11.98 -8.01
C ILE A 67 7.18 -12.29 -6.93
N CYS A 68 7.30 -13.43 -6.27
CA CYS A 68 6.47 -13.83 -5.15
C CYS A 68 7.34 -14.49 -4.08
N ALA A 69 7.79 -13.72 -3.10
CA ALA A 69 8.67 -14.19 -2.04
C ALA A 69 8.59 -13.24 -0.82
N ALA A 70 9.17 -13.64 0.30
CA ALA A 70 9.45 -12.75 1.41
C ALA A 70 10.45 -11.67 0.98
N MET A 71 10.37 -10.49 1.62
CA MET A 71 11.28 -9.38 1.37
C MET A 71 12.72 -9.76 1.73
N SER A 72 13.64 -9.57 0.80
CA SER A 72 15.08 -9.83 0.97
C SER A 72 15.92 -8.91 0.09
N ILE A 73 17.24 -8.90 0.31
CA ILE A 73 18.20 -8.21 -0.58
C ILE A 73 18.09 -8.76 -2.00
N GLU A 74 17.94 -10.07 -2.16
CA GLU A 74 17.78 -10.75 -3.45
C GLU A 74 16.49 -10.32 -4.14
N TYR A 75 15.39 -10.25 -3.41
CA TYR A 75 14.11 -9.74 -3.93
C TYR A 75 14.29 -8.32 -4.49
N ALA A 76 14.88 -7.41 -3.69
CA ALA A 76 15.10 -6.03 -4.09
C ALA A 76 16.01 -5.91 -5.31
N ALA A 77 17.13 -6.66 -5.35
CA ALA A 77 18.06 -6.65 -6.46
C ALA A 77 17.43 -7.21 -7.76
N VAL A 78 16.64 -8.28 -7.66
CA VAL A 78 15.91 -8.86 -8.80
C VAL A 78 14.83 -7.89 -9.29
N PHE A 79 14.05 -7.26 -8.39
CA PHE A 79 13.06 -6.24 -8.76
C PHE A 79 13.69 -5.13 -9.61
N LEU A 80 14.83 -4.61 -9.17
CA LEU A 80 15.56 -3.54 -9.86
C LEU A 80 16.22 -4.04 -11.15
N GLY A 81 16.70 -5.28 -11.17
CA GLY A 81 17.28 -5.91 -12.35
C GLY A 81 16.27 -6.18 -13.47
N ILE A 82 15.01 -6.49 -13.13
CA ILE A 82 13.91 -6.60 -14.10
C ILE A 82 13.68 -5.24 -14.77
N LEU A 83 13.63 -4.17 -13.99
CA LEU A 83 13.53 -2.81 -14.55
C LEU A 83 14.72 -2.44 -15.42
N ARG A 84 15.92 -2.93 -15.08
CA ARG A 84 17.14 -2.73 -15.86
C ARG A 84 17.08 -3.46 -17.22
N ALA A 85 16.35 -4.56 -17.30
CA ALA A 85 16.07 -5.28 -18.56
C ALA A 85 14.99 -4.59 -19.40
N GLY A 86 14.31 -3.58 -18.86
CA GLY A 86 13.18 -2.88 -19.49
C GLY A 86 11.83 -3.58 -19.34
N ALA A 87 11.77 -4.66 -18.56
CA ALA A 87 10.53 -5.39 -18.30
C ALA A 87 9.78 -4.82 -17.09
N ALA A 88 8.46 -5.04 -17.06
CA ALA A 88 7.62 -4.67 -15.93
C ALA A 88 7.74 -5.70 -14.80
N VAL A 89 7.72 -5.24 -13.54
CA VAL A 89 7.68 -6.13 -12.39
C VAL A 89 6.24 -6.43 -12.01
N ALA A 90 5.87 -7.72 -11.87
CA ALA A 90 4.61 -8.16 -11.26
C ALA A 90 4.88 -8.70 -9.84
N PRO A 91 4.91 -7.84 -8.82
CA PRO A 91 5.17 -8.25 -7.45
C PRO A 91 3.89 -8.83 -6.84
N LEU A 92 3.93 -10.09 -6.43
CA LEU A 92 2.78 -10.85 -5.93
C LEU A 92 2.86 -11.06 -4.42
N ALA A 93 1.69 -11.07 -3.76
CA ALA A 93 1.61 -11.29 -2.32
C ALA A 93 1.70 -12.79 -1.97
N PRO A 94 2.69 -13.26 -1.21
CA PRO A 94 2.81 -14.67 -0.80
C PRO A 94 1.63 -15.20 0.00
N SER A 95 0.86 -14.30 0.63
CA SER A 95 -0.36 -14.65 1.38
C SER A 95 -1.59 -14.94 0.51
N SER A 96 -1.48 -14.79 -0.81
CA SER A 96 -2.56 -15.14 -1.75
C SER A 96 -2.73 -16.65 -1.83
N THR A 97 -3.95 -17.10 -2.17
CA THR A 97 -4.17 -18.54 -2.40
C THR A 97 -3.38 -19.03 -3.61
N ALA A 98 -3.00 -20.30 -3.63
CA ALA A 98 -2.28 -20.93 -4.74
C ALA A 98 -2.98 -20.69 -6.09
N ALA A 99 -4.30 -20.84 -6.12
CA ALA A 99 -5.11 -20.60 -7.33
C ALA A 99 -5.03 -19.13 -7.81
N SER A 100 -5.07 -18.17 -6.86
CA SER A 100 -4.93 -16.74 -7.18
C SER A 100 -3.53 -16.42 -7.67
N LEU A 101 -2.48 -16.99 -7.06
CA LEU A 101 -1.09 -16.80 -7.50
C LEU A 101 -0.90 -17.31 -8.93
N ALA A 102 -1.36 -18.53 -9.22
CA ALA A 102 -1.28 -19.09 -10.58
C ALA A 102 -2.02 -18.21 -11.61
N ALA A 103 -3.21 -17.70 -11.23
CA ALA A 103 -3.99 -16.81 -12.09
C ALA A 103 -3.27 -15.47 -12.34
N MET A 104 -2.65 -14.88 -11.31
CA MET A 104 -1.90 -13.62 -11.44
C MET A 104 -0.64 -13.79 -12.29
N VAL A 105 0.10 -14.89 -12.14
CA VAL A 105 1.27 -15.19 -12.97
C VAL A 105 0.87 -15.34 -14.44
N ALA A 106 -0.24 -16.02 -14.71
CA ALA A 106 -0.77 -16.21 -16.07
C ALA A 106 -1.29 -14.89 -16.66
N ASP A 107 -2.08 -14.11 -15.89
CA ASP A 107 -2.61 -12.81 -16.32
C ASP A 107 -1.47 -11.83 -16.64
N ALA A 108 -0.43 -11.79 -15.81
CA ALA A 108 0.77 -11.00 -16.08
C ALA A 108 1.54 -11.44 -17.33
N GLY A 109 1.25 -12.60 -17.92
CA GLY A 109 2.04 -13.17 -19.01
C GLY A 109 3.49 -13.48 -18.62
N ALA A 110 3.75 -13.65 -17.32
CA ALA A 110 5.10 -13.78 -16.80
C ALA A 110 5.71 -15.15 -17.17
N ARG A 111 6.81 -15.12 -17.94
CA ARG A 111 7.58 -16.33 -18.30
C ARG A 111 8.59 -16.74 -17.22
N HIS A 112 8.89 -15.86 -16.27
CA HIS A 112 9.75 -16.09 -15.12
C HIS A 112 9.01 -15.75 -13.83
N LEU A 113 9.15 -16.61 -12.83
CA LEU A 113 8.64 -16.42 -11.47
C LEU A 113 9.79 -16.58 -10.48
N PHE A 114 10.20 -15.50 -9.87
CA PHE A 114 11.13 -15.53 -8.75
C PHE A 114 10.35 -15.78 -7.46
N LEU A 115 10.78 -16.76 -6.67
CA LEU A 115 10.05 -17.21 -5.48
C LEU A 115 11.01 -17.67 -4.38
N ASP A 116 10.45 -17.98 -3.21
CA ASP A 116 11.13 -18.65 -2.12
C ASP A 116 10.54 -20.05 -1.86
N GLN A 117 11.11 -20.77 -0.91
CA GLN A 117 10.66 -22.11 -0.54
C GLN A 117 9.20 -22.16 -0.13
N ALA A 118 8.75 -21.17 0.65
CA ALA A 118 7.36 -21.13 1.17
C ALA A 118 6.35 -20.98 0.04
N VAL A 119 6.63 -20.10 -0.92
CA VAL A 119 5.78 -19.90 -2.10
C VAL A 119 5.83 -21.12 -3.03
N GLY A 120 7.01 -21.74 -3.20
CA GLY A 120 7.16 -22.97 -3.96
C GLY A 120 6.26 -24.09 -3.41
N ALA A 121 6.29 -24.31 -2.11
CA ALA A 121 5.44 -25.29 -1.43
C ALA A 121 3.94 -24.94 -1.57
N ALA A 122 3.58 -23.66 -1.44
CA ALA A 122 2.20 -23.21 -1.60
C ALA A 122 1.67 -23.43 -3.03
N LEU A 123 2.52 -23.33 -4.06
CA LEU A 123 2.14 -23.52 -5.46
C LEU A 123 2.11 -24.98 -5.91
N GLU A 124 2.61 -25.92 -5.11
CA GLU A 124 2.70 -27.34 -5.50
C GLU A 124 1.34 -27.94 -5.92
N PRO A 125 0.21 -27.70 -5.21
CA PRO A 125 -1.10 -28.22 -5.61
C PRO A 125 -1.60 -27.73 -6.97
N VAL A 126 -1.03 -26.64 -7.50
CA VAL A 126 -1.39 -26.02 -8.79
C VAL A 126 -0.20 -25.88 -9.73
N ALA A 127 0.86 -26.67 -9.52
CA ALA A 127 2.12 -26.57 -10.24
C ALA A 127 1.95 -26.62 -11.78
N SER A 128 1.04 -27.47 -12.28
CA SER A 128 0.73 -27.59 -13.71
C SER A 128 0.09 -26.34 -14.32
N ARG A 129 -0.46 -25.44 -13.52
CA ARG A 129 -1.07 -24.16 -13.95
C ARG A 129 -0.06 -23.02 -14.03
N VAL A 130 1.17 -23.18 -13.50
CA VAL A 130 2.22 -22.17 -13.49
C VAL A 130 3.26 -22.54 -14.53
N GLN A 131 3.13 -21.97 -15.74
CA GLN A 131 4.04 -22.22 -16.86
C GLN A 131 5.37 -21.44 -16.77
N ALA A 132 5.46 -20.45 -15.87
CA ALA A 132 6.65 -19.65 -15.68
C ALA A 132 7.82 -20.50 -15.15
N ARG A 133 9.04 -20.23 -15.68
CA ARG A 133 10.28 -20.79 -15.13
C ARG A 133 10.46 -20.30 -13.70
N ARG A 134 10.61 -21.23 -12.75
CA ARG A 134 10.78 -20.92 -11.33
C ARG A 134 12.25 -20.72 -11.00
N ILE A 135 12.58 -19.60 -10.34
CA ILE A 135 13.92 -19.24 -9.89
C ILE A 135 13.86 -18.95 -8.39
N ALA A 136 14.59 -19.73 -7.59
CA ALA A 136 14.57 -19.62 -6.13
C ALA A 136 15.54 -18.52 -5.66
N LEU A 137 15.01 -17.52 -4.94
CA LEU A 137 15.78 -16.41 -4.38
C LEU A 137 16.61 -16.82 -3.16
N ASP A 138 16.18 -17.85 -2.45
CA ASP A 138 16.74 -18.36 -1.20
C ASP A 138 17.61 -19.62 -1.38
N GLY A 139 17.88 -20.00 -2.63
CA GLY A 139 18.66 -21.19 -2.96
C GLY A 139 17.95 -22.52 -2.68
N SER A 140 16.66 -22.49 -2.33
CA SER A 140 15.85 -23.67 -2.06
C SER A 140 15.54 -24.49 -3.34
N PRO A 141 15.03 -25.73 -3.21
CA PRO A 141 14.63 -26.55 -4.35
C PRO A 141 13.29 -26.12 -4.98
N ALA A 142 12.72 -25.00 -4.58
CA ALA A 142 11.47 -24.45 -5.14
C ALA A 142 11.60 -24.05 -6.62
N GLY A 143 12.81 -23.86 -7.10
CA GLY A 143 13.15 -23.51 -8.48
C GLY A 143 14.64 -23.66 -8.75
N GLN A 144 15.09 -23.22 -9.93
CA GLN A 144 16.52 -23.08 -10.20
C GLN A 144 17.13 -22.05 -9.24
N ALA A 145 18.24 -22.36 -8.59
CA ALA A 145 18.93 -21.42 -7.72
C ALA A 145 19.29 -20.12 -8.46
N LEU A 146 19.08 -18.96 -7.85
CA LEU A 146 19.33 -17.65 -8.46
C LEU A 146 20.76 -17.55 -9.04
N GLU A 147 21.79 -17.92 -8.27
CA GLU A 147 23.19 -17.87 -8.73
C GLU A 147 23.47 -18.77 -9.95
N ALA A 148 22.82 -19.94 -10.03
CA ALA A 148 22.96 -20.85 -11.17
C ALA A 148 22.22 -20.37 -12.44
N TRP A 149 21.22 -19.48 -12.27
CA TRP A 149 20.50 -18.86 -13.38
C TRP A 149 21.19 -17.60 -13.89
N LEU A 150 21.85 -16.85 -13.01
CA LEU A 150 22.52 -15.60 -13.35
C LEU A 150 23.71 -15.84 -14.29
N VAL A 151 23.93 -14.89 -15.19
CA VAL A 151 25.16 -14.84 -16.00
C VAL A 151 26.38 -14.50 -15.14
N GLU A 152 27.58 -14.78 -15.63
CA GLU A 152 28.85 -14.45 -14.97
C GLU A 152 28.93 -12.95 -14.63
N PRO A 153 29.59 -12.59 -13.52
CA PRO A 153 29.83 -11.19 -13.15
C PRO A 153 30.56 -10.40 -14.24
N GLY A 154 30.32 -9.10 -14.29
CA GLY A 154 30.97 -8.18 -15.24
C GLY A 154 30.29 -8.08 -16.61
N ARG A 155 29.31 -8.92 -16.90
CA ARG A 155 28.48 -8.77 -18.10
C ARG A 155 27.64 -7.51 -18.00
N ARG A 156 27.49 -6.81 -19.13
CA ARG A 156 26.62 -5.62 -19.24
C ARG A 156 25.40 -5.95 -20.09
N PRO A 157 24.18 -5.55 -19.66
CA PRO A 157 22.98 -5.76 -20.46
C PRO A 157 22.98 -4.88 -21.69
N GLN A 158 22.22 -5.31 -22.71
CA GLN A 158 21.92 -4.49 -23.87
C GLN A 158 21.21 -3.21 -23.41
N PRO A 159 21.52 -2.06 -24.01
CA PRO A 159 20.83 -0.80 -23.71
C PRO A 159 19.32 -0.93 -23.92
N VAL A 160 18.55 -0.33 -23.03
CA VAL A 160 17.10 -0.27 -23.11
C VAL A 160 16.68 1.18 -23.28
N ASP A 161 15.89 1.46 -24.31
CA ASP A 161 15.26 2.76 -24.55
C ASP A 161 13.89 2.78 -23.90
N ALA A 162 13.87 2.85 -22.54
CA ALA A 162 12.63 2.89 -21.78
C ALA A 162 11.84 4.17 -22.05
N LYS A 163 10.53 4.01 -22.30
CA LYS A 163 9.61 5.13 -22.55
C LYS A 163 8.86 5.50 -21.26
N PRO A 164 8.41 6.77 -21.15
CA PRO A 164 7.60 7.21 -20.03
C PRO A 164 6.34 6.37 -19.80
N ASP A 165 5.70 5.94 -20.86
CA ASP A 165 4.42 5.21 -20.81
C ASP A 165 4.58 3.68 -20.75
N ASP A 166 5.82 3.16 -20.83
CA ASP A 166 6.08 1.74 -20.60
C ASP A 166 5.69 1.35 -19.17
N ALA A 167 5.19 0.11 -19.01
CA ALA A 167 4.84 -0.44 -17.73
C ALA A 167 6.08 -0.59 -16.83
N PHE A 168 6.05 0.03 -15.66
CA PHE A 168 7.04 -0.13 -14.62
C PHE A 168 6.73 -1.35 -13.75
N ASN A 169 5.48 -1.44 -13.28
CA ASN A 169 5.01 -2.58 -12.50
C ASN A 169 3.51 -2.84 -12.69
N ILE A 170 3.11 -4.08 -12.37
CA ILE A 170 1.71 -4.52 -12.34
C ILE A 170 1.41 -4.96 -10.90
N ILE A 171 0.72 -4.11 -10.13
CA ILE A 171 0.33 -4.44 -8.76
C ILE A 171 -1.06 -5.06 -8.74
N TYR A 172 -1.15 -6.28 -8.23
CA TYR A 172 -2.43 -6.98 -8.11
C TYR A 172 -3.13 -6.60 -6.81
N SER A 173 -4.34 -6.06 -6.93
CA SER A 173 -5.24 -5.89 -5.79
C SER A 173 -6.13 -7.13 -5.63
N SER A 174 -6.46 -7.47 -4.38
CA SER A 174 -7.51 -8.45 -4.07
C SER A 174 -8.85 -7.87 -4.53
N GLY A 175 -9.25 -8.14 -5.77
CA GLY A 175 -10.53 -7.70 -6.29
C GLY A 175 -11.68 -8.19 -5.41
N THR A 176 -12.67 -7.34 -5.15
CA THR A 176 -13.88 -7.70 -4.42
C THR A 176 -14.72 -8.78 -5.13
N THR A 177 -14.42 -9.05 -6.40
CA THR A 177 -15.10 -10.03 -7.26
C THR A 177 -14.40 -11.38 -7.38
N GLY A 178 -13.31 -11.60 -6.62
CA GLY A 178 -12.55 -12.86 -6.66
C GLY A 178 -11.51 -12.94 -7.78
N THR A 179 -11.62 -12.17 -8.86
CA THR A 179 -10.59 -12.09 -9.92
C THR A 179 -9.63 -10.95 -9.61
N PRO A 180 -8.33 -11.21 -9.44
CA PRO A 180 -7.35 -10.16 -9.18
C PRO A 180 -7.32 -9.13 -10.32
N LYS A 181 -7.13 -7.84 -9.95
CA LYS A 181 -6.96 -6.75 -10.91
C LYS A 181 -5.51 -6.33 -10.92
N GLY A 182 -4.82 -6.48 -12.03
CA GLY A 182 -3.46 -6.00 -12.24
C GLY A 182 -3.46 -4.51 -12.57
N ILE A 183 -3.03 -3.65 -11.64
CA ILE A 183 -2.95 -2.20 -11.82
C ILE A 183 -1.63 -1.89 -12.49
N VAL A 184 -1.67 -1.40 -13.72
CA VAL A 184 -0.46 -1.06 -14.50
C VAL A 184 -0.02 0.37 -14.18
N GLN A 185 1.14 0.50 -13.59
CA GLN A 185 1.79 1.78 -13.30
C GLN A 185 2.94 2.01 -14.27
N SER A 186 2.99 3.19 -14.89
CA SER A 186 4.01 3.53 -15.88
C SER A 186 5.30 4.06 -15.26
N ASN A 187 6.35 4.09 -16.07
CA ASN A 187 7.62 4.76 -15.72
C ASN A 187 7.39 6.25 -15.39
N ARG A 188 6.54 6.96 -16.14
CA ARG A 188 6.17 8.37 -15.91
C ARG A 188 5.57 8.57 -14.51
N MET A 189 4.62 7.70 -14.13
CA MET A 189 4.00 7.75 -12.80
C MET A 189 5.04 7.65 -11.68
N ARG A 190 6.02 6.77 -11.83
CA ARG A 190 7.11 6.61 -10.86
C ARG A 190 8.11 7.75 -10.90
N TRP A 191 8.44 8.24 -12.10
CA TRP A 191 9.35 9.37 -12.26
C TRP A 191 8.86 10.62 -11.52
N SER A 192 7.59 10.97 -11.67
CA SER A 192 6.97 12.12 -10.98
C SER A 192 7.05 12.01 -9.45
N GLN A 193 7.07 10.80 -8.89
CA GLN A 193 7.25 10.58 -7.45
C GLN A 193 8.69 10.90 -7.00
N TRP A 194 9.68 10.48 -7.80
CA TRP A 194 11.09 10.72 -7.45
C TRP A 194 11.49 12.18 -7.60
N GLN A 195 10.94 12.89 -8.58
CA GLN A 195 11.14 14.34 -8.73
C GLN A 195 10.70 15.11 -7.49
N ARG A 196 9.72 14.61 -6.75
CA ARG A 196 9.21 15.21 -5.51
C ARG A 196 9.87 14.68 -4.25
N ALA A 197 10.75 13.67 -4.35
CA ALA A 197 11.30 12.98 -3.20
C ALA A 197 12.00 13.91 -2.20
N ALA A 198 12.75 14.90 -2.69
CA ALA A 198 13.43 15.87 -1.84
C ALA A 198 12.47 16.73 -1.00
N ALA A 199 11.30 17.09 -1.53
CA ALA A 199 10.26 17.81 -0.80
C ALA A 199 9.69 16.98 0.38
N TYR A 200 9.78 15.66 0.29
CA TYR A 200 9.37 14.71 1.33
C TYR A 200 10.56 14.19 2.18
N ASP A 201 11.64 14.97 2.28
CA ASP A 201 12.82 14.66 3.10
C ASP A 201 13.63 13.41 2.69
N TYR A 202 13.43 12.87 1.48
CA TYR A 202 14.35 11.87 0.94
C TYR A 202 15.60 12.56 0.42
N ARG A 203 16.74 12.18 0.96
CA ARG A 203 18.05 12.79 0.71
C ARG A 203 19.12 11.72 0.53
N PRO A 204 20.30 12.08 0.05
CA PRO A 204 21.41 11.12 -0.04
C PRO A 204 21.77 10.45 1.29
N ASP A 205 21.61 11.12 2.43
CA ASP A 205 21.87 10.60 3.78
C ASP A 205 20.66 9.90 4.42
N SER A 206 19.59 9.67 3.67
CA SER A 206 18.40 8.99 4.20
C SER A 206 18.70 7.53 4.53
N VAL A 207 18.22 7.12 5.70
CA VAL A 207 18.14 5.72 6.12
C VAL A 207 16.67 5.39 6.32
N THR A 208 16.09 4.64 5.40
CA THR A 208 14.67 4.28 5.43
C THR A 208 14.49 2.88 5.98
N LEU A 209 13.75 2.75 7.09
CA LEU A 209 13.38 1.45 7.62
C LEU A 209 12.12 0.94 6.92
N VAL A 210 12.27 -0.18 6.20
CA VAL A 210 11.25 -0.81 5.35
C VAL A 210 10.69 -2.03 6.07
N SER A 211 9.48 -1.92 6.62
CA SER A 211 8.80 -2.97 7.38
C SER A 211 7.46 -3.41 6.78
N THR A 212 7.10 -2.85 5.63
CA THR A 212 5.98 -3.27 4.81
C THR A 212 6.49 -4.01 3.57
N PRO A 213 5.73 -4.98 3.00
CA PRO A 213 6.25 -5.88 1.98
C PRO A 213 6.47 -5.18 0.62
N LEU A 214 7.53 -5.55 -0.10
CA LEU A 214 7.93 -4.97 -1.40
C LEU A 214 6.91 -5.20 -2.54
N TYR A 215 5.95 -6.09 -2.37
CA TYR A 215 4.84 -6.24 -3.34
C TYR A 215 3.75 -5.17 -3.18
N SER A 216 3.80 -4.37 -2.12
CA SER A 216 2.80 -3.32 -1.85
C SER A 216 3.24 -1.96 -2.39
N ASN A 217 2.30 -1.24 -3.02
CA ASN A 217 2.54 0.15 -3.41
C ASN A 217 2.94 1.04 -2.24
N THR A 218 2.41 0.79 -1.04
CA THR A 218 2.78 1.46 0.21
C THR A 218 4.29 1.45 0.44
N THR A 219 4.92 0.31 0.20
CA THR A 219 6.38 0.16 0.35
C THR A 219 7.13 0.85 -0.77
N LEU A 220 6.68 0.66 -2.01
CA LEU A 220 7.37 1.17 -3.19
C LEU A 220 7.46 2.70 -3.20
N VAL A 221 6.45 3.41 -2.68
CA VAL A 221 6.47 4.89 -2.59
C VAL A 221 7.41 5.44 -1.51
N SER A 222 8.09 4.58 -0.76
CA SER A 222 9.14 4.94 0.19
C SER A 222 10.49 4.30 -0.18
N PHE A 223 10.49 3.01 -0.51
CA PHE A 223 11.68 2.26 -0.89
C PHE A 223 12.36 2.82 -2.16
N LEU A 224 11.59 3.04 -3.23
CA LEU A 224 12.15 3.51 -4.50
C LEU A 224 12.72 4.93 -4.42
N PRO A 225 12.04 5.94 -3.81
CA PRO A 225 12.63 7.27 -3.61
C PRO A 225 13.90 7.24 -2.77
N THR A 226 13.98 6.37 -1.76
CA THR A 226 15.21 6.20 -0.97
C THR A 226 16.40 5.84 -1.86
N LEU A 227 16.25 4.83 -2.73
CA LEU A 227 17.31 4.41 -3.64
C LEU A 227 17.55 5.43 -4.76
N ALA A 228 16.50 6.07 -5.27
CA ALA A 228 16.62 7.13 -6.28
C ALA A 228 17.49 8.30 -5.78
N MET A 229 17.37 8.65 -4.49
CA MET A 229 18.16 9.71 -3.87
C MET A 229 19.54 9.26 -3.35
N GLY A 230 19.91 7.99 -3.48
CA GLY A 230 21.20 7.45 -3.00
C GLY A 230 21.22 7.14 -1.51
N GLY A 231 20.07 6.99 -0.87
CA GLY A 231 19.92 6.62 0.54
C GLY A 231 20.10 5.12 0.80
N VAL A 232 19.89 4.71 2.04
CA VAL A 232 19.99 3.32 2.51
C VAL A 232 18.60 2.80 2.86
N ALA A 233 18.21 1.65 2.31
CA ALA A 233 17.01 0.93 2.73
C ALA A 233 17.39 -0.22 3.67
N VAL A 234 16.87 -0.18 4.89
CA VAL A 234 17.01 -1.24 5.90
C VAL A 234 15.77 -2.11 5.83
N LEU A 235 15.92 -3.34 5.36
CA LEU A 235 14.83 -4.28 5.11
C LEU A 235 14.51 -5.07 6.40
N MET A 236 13.24 -5.04 6.80
CA MET A 236 12.69 -5.82 7.90
C MET A 236 11.67 -6.82 7.33
N PRO A 237 12.05 -8.07 7.07
CA PRO A 237 11.21 -9.03 6.32
C PRO A 237 9.87 -9.33 7.00
N LYS A 238 9.84 -9.33 8.33
CA LYS A 238 8.63 -9.52 9.12
C LYS A 238 8.54 -8.42 10.18
N PHE A 239 7.45 -7.67 10.15
CA PHE A 239 7.24 -6.62 11.13
C PHE A 239 7.09 -7.16 12.55
N ASP A 240 7.92 -6.65 13.44
CA ASP A 240 7.83 -6.76 14.90
C ASP A 240 8.05 -5.36 15.49
N ALA A 241 7.19 -4.95 16.43
CA ALA A 241 7.22 -3.57 16.94
C ALA A 241 8.49 -3.24 17.73
N LYS A 242 8.98 -4.20 18.55
CA LYS A 242 10.21 -4.06 19.31
C LYS A 242 11.43 -4.05 18.38
N GLY A 243 11.51 -5.05 17.48
CA GLY A 243 12.58 -5.13 16.50
C GLY A 243 12.62 -3.92 15.57
N PHE A 244 11.46 -3.29 15.27
CA PHE A 244 11.43 -2.02 14.53
C PHE A 244 12.16 -0.91 15.27
N LEU A 245 11.92 -0.74 16.58
CA LEU A 245 12.59 0.29 17.40
C LEU A 245 14.08 0.01 17.54
N GLU A 246 14.48 -1.27 17.73
CA GLU A 246 15.88 -1.69 17.78
C GLU A 246 16.63 -1.37 16.49
N LEU A 247 16.05 -1.72 15.33
CA LEU A 247 16.63 -1.39 14.02
C LEU A 247 16.65 0.12 13.76
N ALA A 248 15.61 0.84 14.15
CA ALA A 248 15.54 2.29 14.01
C ALA A 248 16.67 2.99 14.77
N GLN A 249 16.91 2.61 16.02
CA GLN A 249 18.01 3.12 16.82
C GLN A 249 19.36 2.67 16.27
N LYS A 250 19.55 1.35 16.01
CA LYS A 250 20.81 0.75 15.52
C LYS A 250 21.30 1.45 14.25
N HIS A 251 20.41 1.68 13.30
CA HIS A 251 20.75 2.24 11.99
C HIS A 251 20.51 3.75 11.89
N ARG A 252 20.10 4.41 12.98
CA ARG A 252 19.74 5.83 13.02
C ARG A 252 18.76 6.18 11.88
N ALA A 253 17.66 5.43 11.82
CA ALA A 253 16.67 5.59 10.79
C ALA A 253 16.14 7.02 10.71
N THR A 254 16.10 7.58 9.51
CA THR A 254 15.64 8.96 9.28
C THR A 254 14.20 9.01 8.77
N THR A 255 13.75 7.93 8.14
CA THR A 255 12.41 7.84 7.55
C THR A 255 11.85 6.42 7.69
N ALA A 256 10.52 6.32 7.74
CA ALA A 256 9.79 5.07 7.61
C ALA A 256 8.40 5.34 7.01
N MET A 257 7.92 4.40 6.17
CA MET A 257 6.55 4.34 5.72
C MET A 257 5.86 3.19 6.45
N LEU A 258 4.86 3.50 7.26
CA LEU A 258 4.12 2.54 8.07
C LEU A 258 2.62 2.61 7.75
N VAL A 259 1.90 1.59 8.17
CA VAL A 259 0.44 1.58 8.16
C VAL A 259 -0.09 1.81 9.58
N PRO A 260 -1.34 2.28 9.77
CA PRO A 260 -1.86 2.66 11.09
C PRO A 260 -1.73 1.58 12.17
N VAL A 261 -1.93 0.29 11.81
CA VAL A 261 -1.78 -0.82 12.77
C VAL A 261 -0.33 -1.01 13.25
N GLN A 262 0.66 -0.71 12.40
CA GLN A 262 2.07 -0.76 12.82
C GLN A 262 2.37 0.37 13.80
N TYR A 263 1.91 1.60 13.50
CA TYR A 263 2.00 2.72 14.44
C TYR A 263 1.35 2.38 15.79
N ALA A 264 0.13 1.86 15.78
CA ALA A 264 -0.56 1.50 17.01
C ALA A 264 0.23 0.48 17.86
N ARG A 265 0.81 -0.55 17.22
CA ARG A 265 1.62 -1.56 17.92
C ARG A 265 2.93 -0.99 18.46
N ILE A 266 3.60 -0.11 17.72
CA ILE A 266 4.84 0.54 18.17
C ILE A 266 4.54 1.46 19.36
N MET A 267 3.53 2.34 19.24
CA MET A 267 3.18 3.32 20.25
C MET A 267 2.63 2.69 21.54
N ALA A 268 2.08 1.47 21.46
CA ALA A 268 1.60 0.71 22.61
C ALA A 268 2.71 0.01 23.44
N LEU A 269 3.95 -0.02 22.94
CA LEU A 269 5.05 -0.65 23.69
C LEU A 269 5.38 0.17 24.94
N PRO A 270 5.38 -0.42 26.14
CA PRO A 270 5.78 0.27 27.36
C PRO A 270 7.19 0.87 27.26
N ALA A 271 8.11 0.16 26.62
CA ALA A 271 9.51 0.56 26.42
C ALA A 271 9.72 1.55 25.25
N PHE A 272 8.67 2.11 24.64
CA PHE A 272 8.84 3.03 23.48
C PHE A 272 9.78 4.19 23.79
N GLY A 273 9.71 4.74 25.01
CA GLY A 273 10.53 5.87 25.44
C GLY A 273 12.01 5.54 25.71
N ASP A 274 12.39 4.27 25.72
CA ASP A 274 13.76 3.84 26.00
C ASP A 274 14.65 3.84 24.75
N TYR A 275 14.06 4.07 23.56
CA TYR A 275 14.79 4.07 22.30
C TYR A 275 15.13 5.49 21.83
N ASP A 276 16.35 5.69 21.35
CA ASP A 276 16.75 6.93 20.68
C ASP A 276 16.22 6.97 19.25
N LEU A 277 15.14 7.72 19.06
CA LEU A 277 14.52 7.98 17.77
C LEU A 277 14.79 9.39 17.23
N SER A 278 15.76 10.12 17.81
CA SER A 278 16.07 11.50 17.46
C SER A 278 16.52 11.69 16.00
N SER A 279 16.99 10.63 15.34
CA SER A 279 17.39 10.65 13.94
C SER A 279 16.21 10.76 12.94
N PHE A 280 14.97 10.48 13.37
CA PHE A 280 13.83 10.57 12.49
C PHE A 280 13.58 12.00 12.02
N ARG A 281 13.54 12.19 10.71
CA ARG A 281 13.15 13.43 10.04
C ARG A 281 11.68 13.41 9.63
N ALA A 282 11.23 12.28 9.07
CA ALA A 282 9.85 12.12 8.61
C ALA A 282 9.33 10.70 8.80
N LYS A 283 8.08 10.61 9.17
CA LYS A 283 7.30 9.37 9.27
C LYS A 283 6.09 9.50 8.38
N PHE A 284 5.87 8.48 7.54
CA PHE A 284 4.80 8.46 6.56
C PHE A 284 3.76 7.40 6.92
N CYS A 285 2.51 7.67 6.59
CA CYS A 285 1.39 6.74 6.77
C CYS A 285 0.46 6.75 5.57
N THR A 286 -0.08 5.60 5.23
CA THR A 286 -1.11 5.44 4.18
C THR A 286 -1.86 4.11 4.34
N SER A 287 -2.75 3.82 3.42
CA SER A 287 -3.41 2.51 3.16
C SER A 287 -4.62 2.17 4.00
N ALA A 288 -4.82 2.76 5.16
CA ALA A 288 -5.98 2.52 6.03
C ALA A 288 -6.35 3.80 6.80
N PRO A 289 -7.56 3.89 7.37
CA PRO A 289 -7.94 5.01 8.23
C PRO A 289 -6.98 5.17 9.41
N PHE A 290 -6.48 6.39 9.58
CA PHE A 290 -5.50 6.73 10.61
C PHE A 290 -6.15 7.60 11.70
N ALA A 291 -6.37 7.01 12.87
CA ALA A 291 -7.11 7.64 13.95
C ALA A 291 -6.43 8.93 14.45
N ALA A 292 -7.22 9.99 14.63
CA ALA A 292 -6.74 11.30 15.10
C ALA A 292 -5.99 11.23 16.45
N ALA A 293 -6.50 10.45 17.40
CA ALA A 293 -5.85 10.24 18.69
C ALA A 293 -4.44 9.61 18.56
N LEU A 294 -4.29 8.64 17.63
CA LEU A 294 -2.99 8.02 17.39
C LEU A 294 -2.02 8.99 16.71
N LYS A 295 -2.47 9.80 15.74
CA LYS A 295 -1.65 10.87 15.15
C LYS A 295 -1.16 11.86 16.21
N THR A 296 -2.05 12.28 17.10
CA THR A 296 -1.71 13.20 18.21
C THR A 296 -0.67 12.59 19.15
N ASP A 297 -0.81 11.31 19.52
CA ASP A 297 0.17 10.61 20.38
C ASP A 297 1.53 10.47 19.71
N ILE A 298 1.57 10.15 18.41
CA ILE A 298 2.80 10.10 17.62
C ILE A 298 3.49 11.46 17.56
N LEU A 299 2.74 12.54 17.31
CA LEU A 299 3.29 13.90 17.25
C LEU A 299 3.91 14.33 18.59
N ARG A 300 3.33 13.88 19.70
CA ARG A 300 3.83 14.18 21.06
C ARG A 300 5.09 13.38 21.41
N ARG A 301 5.16 12.11 21.05
CA ARG A 301 6.16 11.14 21.59
C ARG A 301 7.26 10.77 20.61
N TRP A 302 7.02 10.86 19.30
CA TRP A 302 7.98 10.41 18.27
C TRP A 302 8.53 11.58 17.47
N PRO A 303 9.83 11.89 17.55
CA PRO A 303 10.44 13.01 16.85
C PRO A 303 10.26 12.98 15.32
N GLY A 304 10.37 14.14 14.69
CA GLY A 304 10.28 14.31 13.24
C GLY A 304 8.84 14.49 12.73
N LYS A 305 8.72 14.86 11.46
CA LYS A 305 7.44 15.12 10.78
C LYS A 305 6.55 13.88 10.76
N LEU A 306 5.23 14.06 10.81
CA LEU A 306 4.23 13.04 10.50
C LEU A 306 3.45 13.47 9.27
N VAL A 307 3.48 12.66 8.21
CA VAL A 307 2.80 12.92 6.94
C VAL A 307 1.92 11.74 6.57
N GLU A 308 0.64 12.00 6.38
CA GLU A 308 -0.31 11.00 5.90
C GLU A 308 -0.63 11.25 4.42
N TYR A 309 -0.64 10.18 3.63
CA TYR A 309 -1.08 10.17 2.25
C TYR A 309 -2.43 9.46 2.12
N TYR A 310 -3.42 10.15 1.63
CA TYR A 310 -4.65 9.56 1.12
C TYR A 310 -4.55 9.43 -0.40
N GLY A 311 -4.77 8.24 -0.90
CA GLY A 311 -4.75 7.92 -2.31
C GLY A 311 -4.92 6.41 -2.54
N MET A 312 -4.76 5.98 -3.77
CA MET A 312 -4.93 4.59 -4.16
C MET A 312 -3.83 4.13 -5.12
N THR A 313 -3.70 2.82 -5.29
CA THR A 313 -2.68 2.22 -6.17
C THR A 313 -2.90 2.61 -7.63
N GLU A 314 -4.14 2.80 -8.02
CA GLU A 314 -4.55 3.29 -9.33
C GLU A 314 -4.09 4.73 -9.60
N GLY A 315 -3.62 5.45 -8.59
CA GLY A 315 -3.24 6.85 -8.69
C GLY A 315 -4.47 7.77 -8.76
N GLY A 316 -4.49 8.69 -9.70
CA GLY A 316 -5.47 9.77 -9.73
C GLY A 316 -5.03 10.90 -8.80
N GLY A 317 -5.85 11.25 -7.81
CA GLY A 317 -5.52 12.31 -6.85
C GLY A 317 -4.92 11.75 -5.56
N THR A 318 -4.11 12.58 -4.92
CA THR A 318 -3.58 12.32 -3.57
C THR A 318 -3.83 13.53 -2.69
N CYS A 319 -4.39 13.33 -1.50
CA CYS A 319 -4.34 14.34 -0.44
C CYS A 319 -3.17 14.05 0.50
N VAL A 320 -2.59 15.11 1.05
CA VAL A 320 -1.46 15.06 1.98
C VAL A 320 -1.81 15.83 3.23
N LEU A 321 -1.74 15.16 4.36
CA LEU A 321 -1.82 15.77 5.69
C LEU A 321 -0.43 15.84 6.31
N GLU A 322 0.15 17.03 6.35
CA GLU A 322 1.32 17.32 7.17
C GLU A 322 0.86 17.58 8.61
N ALA A 323 0.60 16.49 9.35
CA ALA A 323 -0.04 16.54 10.66
C ALA A 323 0.74 17.40 11.68
N HIS A 324 2.06 17.48 11.56
CA HIS A 324 2.95 18.32 12.38
C HIS A 324 2.74 19.83 12.15
N LEU A 325 2.23 20.24 10.97
CA LEU A 325 1.88 21.63 10.66
C LEU A 325 0.41 21.92 10.95
N HIS A 326 -0.43 20.90 10.98
CA HIS A 326 -1.88 21.04 11.11
C HIS A 326 -2.46 20.17 12.26
N PRO A 327 -2.03 20.37 13.52
CA PRO A 327 -2.45 19.52 14.63
C PRO A 327 -3.96 19.56 14.94
N SER A 328 -4.67 20.64 14.57
CA SER A 328 -6.12 20.72 14.66
C SER A 328 -6.89 19.96 13.57
N LYS A 329 -6.19 19.54 12.49
CA LYS A 329 -6.76 18.86 11.33
C LYS A 329 -6.43 17.35 11.28
N VAL A 330 -5.94 16.77 12.36
CA VAL A 330 -5.57 15.35 12.42
C VAL A 330 -6.72 14.37 12.16
N HIS A 331 -7.97 14.86 12.19
CA HIS A 331 -9.16 14.09 11.82
C HIS A 331 -9.41 14.01 10.31
N THR A 332 -8.66 14.76 9.51
CA THR A 332 -8.73 14.80 8.04
C THR A 332 -7.62 13.97 7.40
N VAL A 333 -7.65 13.84 6.06
CA VAL A 333 -6.56 13.27 5.26
C VAL A 333 -5.78 14.33 4.49
N GLY A 334 -5.91 15.59 4.88
CA GLY A 334 -5.15 16.70 4.32
C GLY A 334 -5.80 17.36 3.11
N LYS A 335 -4.98 18.08 2.35
CA LYS A 335 -5.36 18.81 1.14
C LYS A 335 -4.85 18.10 -0.11
N PRO A 336 -5.46 18.36 -1.28
CA PRO A 336 -4.89 17.93 -2.55
C PRO A 336 -3.42 18.32 -2.67
N ALA A 337 -2.56 17.36 -3.02
CA ALA A 337 -1.15 17.64 -3.25
C ALA A 337 -0.97 18.62 -4.44
N PRO A 338 0.12 19.37 -4.51
CA PRO A 338 0.40 20.26 -5.64
C PRO A 338 0.31 19.52 -7.00
N GLY A 339 -0.46 20.06 -7.93
CA GLY A 339 -0.72 19.46 -9.26
C GLY A 339 -1.77 18.33 -9.25
N HIS A 340 -2.41 18.05 -8.13
CA HIS A 340 -3.51 17.08 -8.04
C HIS A 340 -4.86 17.81 -8.03
N ASP A 341 -5.79 17.32 -8.86
CA ASP A 341 -7.17 17.81 -8.95
C ASP A 341 -8.08 16.76 -8.31
N ILE A 342 -8.68 17.10 -7.17
CA ILE A 342 -9.61 16.22 -6.45
C ILE A 342 -10.96 16.91 -6.40
N ARG A 343 -11.98 16.22 -6.88
CA ARG A 343 -13.35 16.72 -6.92
C ARG A 343 -14.31 15.73 -6.24
N LEU A 344 -15.47 16.24 -5.87
CA LEU A 344 -16.58 15.45 -5.35
C LEU A 344 -17.69 15.44 -6.39
N ILE A 345 -18.25 14.25 -6.65
CA ILE A 345 -19.33 14.09 -7.61
C ILE A 345 -20.55 13.42 -6.97
N ASP A 346 -21.74 13.72 -7.51
CA ASP A 346 -22.98 13.05 -7.16
C ASP A 346 -23.13 11.70 -7.89
N GLU A 347 -24.26 11.03 -7.69
CA GLU A 347 -24.56 9.76 -8.35
C GLU A 347 -24.70 9.87 -9.86
N GLN A 348 -25.06 11.04 -10.38
CA GLN A 348 -25.16 11.36 -11.79
C GLN A 348 -23.83 11.79 -12.41
N GLY A 349 -22.75 11.86 -11.60
CA GLY A 349 -21.42 12.26 -12.02
C GLY A 349 -21.23 13.78 -12.16
N ARG A 350 -22.13 14.60 -11.62
CA ARG A 350 -22.00 16.07 -11.62
C ARG A 350 -21.11 16.52 -10.48
N VAL A 351 -20.25 17.49 -10.73
CA VAL A 351 -19.39 18.08 -9.69
C VAL A 351 -20.25 18.79 -8.65
N LEU A 352 -19.98 18.54 -7.40
CA LEU A 352 -20.70 19.11 -6.27
C LEU A 352 -20.07 20.43 -5.81
N PRO A 353 -20.88 21.34 -5.23
CA PRO A 353 -20.39 22.60 -4.67
C PRO A 353 -19.55 22.37 -3.41
N PRO A 354 -18.73 23.36 -2.98
CA PRO A 354 -17.99 23.30 -1.73
C PRO A 354 -18.89 22.97 -0.52
N GLY A 355 -18.37 22.15 0.41
CA GLY A 355 -19.09 21.71 1.61
C GLY A 355 -20.08 20.55 1.41
N ALA A 356 -20.38 20.18 0.17
CA ALA A 356 -21.21 19.00 -0.11
C ALA A 356 -20.44 17.70 0.11
N THR A 357 -21.19 16.62 0.36
CA THR A 357 -20.66 15.26 0.50
C THR A 357 -20.88 14.50 -0.80
N GLY A 358 -19.85 13.84 -1.32
CA GLY A 358 -19.94 13.08 -2.57
C GLY A 358 -18.84 12.07 -2.76
N GLU A 359 -18.90 11.34 -3.89
CA GLU A 359 -17.85 10.41 -4.29
C GLU A 359 -16.60 11.19 -4.72
N ILE A 360 -15.46 10.78 -4.19
CA ILE A 360 -14.17 11.39 -4.49
C ILE A 360 -13.66 10.88 -5.84
N VAL A 361 -13.33 11.81 -6.73
CA VAL A 361 -12.61 11.53 -7.98
C VAL A 361 -11.32 12.34 -8.01
N GLY A 362 -10.26 11.74 -8.55
CA GLY A 362 -8.94 12.37 -8.55
C GLY A 362 -8.21 12.26 -9.88
N HIS A 363 -7.49 13.34 -10.23
CA HIS A 363 -6.59 13.44 -11.37
C HIS A 363 -5.21 13.90 -10.93
N SER A 364 -4.18 13.34 -11.54
CA SER A 364 -2.79 13.82 -11.51
C SER A 364 -2.02 13.16 -12.66
N GLU A 365 -0.76 13.55 -12.85
CA GLU A 365 0.14 12.82 -13.76
C GLU A 365 0.44 11.38 -13.30
N GLY A 366 0.16 11.09 -12.02
CA GLY A 366 0.31 9.77 -11.40
C GLY A 366 -0.89 8.84 -11.56
N ILE A 367 -1.65 8.92 -12.65
CA ILE A 367 -2.74 8.00 -12.98
C ILE A 367 -2.18 6.70 -13.59
N MET A 368 -2.70 5.54 -13.15
CA MET A 368 -2.40 4.24 -13.77
C MET A 368 -2.68 4.26 -15.29
N THR A 369 -1.96 3.45 -16.04
CA THR A 369 -2.28 3.23 -17.46
C THR A 369 -3.65 2.56 -17.61
N GLY A 370 -3.97 1.61 -16.75
CA GLY A 370 -5.24 0.90 -16.70
C GLY A 370 -5.12 -0.41 -15.91
N TYR A 371 -6.18 -1.18 -15.88
CA TYR A 371 -6.13 -2.55 -15.39
C TYR A 371 -5.65 -3.48 -16.51
N HIS A 372 -4.62 -4.28 -16.21
CA HIS A 372 -4.01 -5.21 -17.15
C HIS A 372 -5.05 -6.16 -17.73
N ASN A 373 -5.09 -6.28 -19.06
CA ASN A 373 -6.05 -7.10 -19.81
C ASN A 373 -7.54 -6.86 -19.49
N GLN A 374 -7.90 -5.74 -18.84
CA GLN A 374 -9.28 -5.46 -18.40
C GLN A 374 -9.74 -4.04 -18.79
N PRO A 375 -9.88 -3.74 -20.10
CA PRO A 375 -10.24 -2.38 -20.56
C PRO A 375 -11.63 -1.94 -20.09
N ALA A 376 -12.61 -2.85 -19.99
CA ALA A 376 -13.94 -2.53 -19.48
C ALA A 376 -13.89 -2.05 -18.02
N LYS A 377 -13.15 -2.77 -17.16
CA LYS A 377 -12.98 -2.34 -15.77
C LYS A 377 -12.17 -1.06 -15.62
N THR A 378 -11.26 -0.78 -16.56
CA THR A 378 -10.55 0.49 -16.62
C THR A 378 -11.53 1.63 -16.87
N ALA A 379 -12.41 1.46 -17.87
CA ALA A 379 -13.44 2.45 -18.19
C ALA A 379 -14.44 2.66 -17.02
N GLU A 380 -14.83 1.60 -16.30
CA GLU A 380 -15.68 1.70 -15.09
C GLU A 380 -15.03 2.49 -13.96
N ALA A 381 -13.70 2.43 -13.84
CA ALA A 381 -12.94 3.16 -12.81
C ALA A 381 -12.72 4.63 -13.17
N GLU A 382 -13.01 5.04 -14.40
CA GLU A 382 -12.80 6.41 -14.88
C GLU A 382 -14.05 7.27 -14.74
N TRP A 383 -13.81 8.54 -14.52
CA TRP A 383 -14.76 9.62 -14.71
C TRP A 383 -14.08 10.72 -15.53
N ARG A 384 -14.84 11.37 -16.43
CA ARG A 384 -14.33 12.45 -17.25
C ARG A 384 -15.18 13.69 -17.02
N ASP A 385 -14.50 14.83 -16.91
CA ASP A 385 -15.18 16.11 -16.84
C ASP A 385 -15.66 16.57 -18.24
N GLU A 386 -16.34 17.72 -18.28
CA GLU A 386 -16.89 18.30 -19.51
C GLU A 386 -15.81 18.62 -20.57
N GLN A 387 -14.54 18.76 -20.14
CA GLN A 387 -13.40 19.00 -21.02
C GLN A 387 -12.71 17.70 -21.46
N GLY A 388 -13.24 16.53 -21.05
CA GLY A 388 -12.67 15.23 -21.34
C GLY A 388 -11.48 14.86 -20.46
N LYS A 389 -11.12 15.66 -19.44
CA LYS A 389 -10.04 15.36 -18.50
C LYS A 389 -10.38 14.11 -17.70
N ARG A 390 -9.42 13.19 -17.65
CA ARG A 390 -9.56 11.87 -17.04
C ARG A 390 -9.31 11.91 -15.53
N PHE A 391 -10.22 11.37 -14.76
CA PHE A 391 -10.11 11.16 -13.31
C PHE A 391 -10.31 9.69 -12.98
N ILE A 392 -9.78 9.24 -11.84
CA ILE A 392 -10.08 7.93 -11.27
C ILE A 392 -11.11 8.10 -10.15
N ARG A 393 -12.16 7.27 -10.20
CA ARG A 393 -13.15 7.13 -9.12
C ARG A 393 -12.52 6.35 -7.99
N THR A 394 -12.47 6.94 -6.79
CA THR A 394 -11.87 6.25 -5.64
C THR A 394 -12.80 5.21 -5.03
N GLY A 395 -14.11 5.40 -5.21
CA GLY A 395 -15.16 4.67 -4.51
C GLY A 395 -15.22 5.02 -3.02
N ASP A 396 -14.55 6.08 -2.59
CA ASP A 396 -14.65 6.64 -1.25
C ASP A 396 -15.57 7.87 -1.29
N ILE A 397 -16.30 8.11 -0.20
CA ILE A 397 -17.15 9.28 0.01
C ILE A 397 -16.42 10.24 0.94
N GLY A 398 -16.47 11.53 0.63
CA GLY A 398 -15.82 12.55 1.45
C GLY A 398 -16.47 13.92 1.32
N ARG A 399 -15.94 14.85 2.10
CA ARG A 399 -16.33 16.25 2.11
C ARG A 399 -15.09 17.11 2.37
N PHE A 400 -14.97 18.22 1.65
CA PHE A 400 -14.00 19.26 2.02
C PHE A 400 -14.55 20.14 3.14
N ASP A 401 -13.70 20.42 4.14
CA ASP A 401 -14.01 21.44 5.15
C ASP A 401 -13.78 22.85 4.58
N GLU A 402 -14.10 23.87 5.40
CA GLU A 402 -13.99 25.30 5.01
C GLU A 402 -12.55 25.71 4.67
N ASP A 403 -11.55 25.01 5.22
CA ASP A 403 -10.13 25.26 4.97
C ASP A 403 -9.59 24.42 3.79
N GLY A 404 -10.43 23.64 3.12
CA GLY A 404 -10.08 22.79 1.99
C GLY A 404 -9.37 21.48 2.35
N PHE A 405 -9.50 21.02 3.60
CA PHE A 405 -9.04 19.68 4.00
C PHE A 405 -10.12 18.64 3.71
N LEU A 406 -9.72 17.51 3.18
CA LEU A 406 -10.62 16.39 2.86
C LEU A 406 -10.88 15.55 4.11
N VAL A 407 -12.16 15.44 4.48
CA VAL A 407 -12.65 14.52 5.49
C VAL A 407 -13.20 13.29 4.80
N LEU A 408 -12.61 12.12 5.08
CA LEU A 408 -13.14 10.85 4.61
C LEU A 408 -14.33 10.44 5.47
N MET A 409 -15.40 9.97 4.82
CA MET A 409 -16.58 9.44 5.50
C MET A 409 -16.59 7.91 5.45
N ASP A 410 -16.79 7.33 4.27
CA ASP A 410 -16.74 5.86 4.13
C ASP A 410 -16.50 5.44 2.68
N ARG A 411 -16.45 4.11 2.44
CA ARG A 411 -16.50 3.58 1.08
C ARG A 411 -17.94 3.50 0.58
N LYS A 412 -18.17 3.92 -0.65
CA LYS A 412 -19.48 3.87 -1.31
C LYS A 412 -20.12 2.47 -1.21
N LYS A 413 -19.33 1.40 -1.38
CA LYS A 413 -19.78 0.00 -1.30
C LYS A 413 -19.99 -0.53 0.12
N ASP A 414 -19.44 0.15 1.13
CA ASP A 414 -19.58 -0.24 2.54
C ASP A 414 -20.63 0.61 3.24
N MET A 415 -21.13 1.66 2.59
CA MET A 415 -22.25 2.48 3.03
C MET A 415 -23.51 1.61 3.17
N ILE A 416 -24.20 1.77 4.27
CA ILE A 416 -25.40 0.98 4.62
C ILE A 416 -26.62 1.79 4.22
N ILE A 417 -27.51 1.20 3.44
CA ILE A 417 -28.79 1.83 3.05
C ILE A 417 -29.87 1.33 3.99
N SER A 418 -30.08 2.08 5.09
CA SER A 418 -31.05 1.71 6.12
C SER A 418 -32.30 2.60 6.03
N GLY A 419 -33.43 2.01 5.68
CA GLY A 419 -34.71 2.72 5.53
C GLY A 419 -34.69 3.85 4.49
N GLY A 420 -33.85 3.72 3.43
CA GLY A 420 -33.65 4.73 2.40
C GLY A 420 -32.67 5.85 2.78
N PHE A 421 -32.01 5.75 3.93
CA PHE A 421 -30.99 6.70 4.36
C PHE A 421 -29.60 6.10 4.26
N ASN A 422 -28.64 6.93 3.83
CA ASN A 422 -27.23 6.57 3.82
C ASN A 422 -26.67 6.62 5.25
N VAL A 423 -26.25 5.48 5.76
CA VAL A 423 -25.59 5.33 7.06
C VAL A 423 -24.13 4.97 6.81
N TYR A 424 -23.26 5.77 7.35
CA TYR A 424 -21.81 5.58 7.17
C TYR A 424 -21.27 4.74 8.34
N PRO A 425 -20.75 3.52 8.10
CA PRO A 425 -20.14 2.68 9.12
C PRO A 425 -19.10 3.40 9.98
N SER A 426 -18.31 4.29 9.39
CA SER A 426 -17.28 5.07 10.09
C SER A 426 -17.83 5.92 11.23
N ASP A 427 -19.04 6.49 11.07
CA ASP A 427 -19.68 7.30 12.12
C ASP A 427 -20.05 6.41 13.31
N LEU A 428 -20.62 5.23 13.03
CA LEU A 428 -21.00 4.29 14.07
C LEU A 428 -19.76 3.70 14.76
N GLU A 429 -18.72 3.40 13.99
CA GLU A 429 -17.42 2.95 14.50
C GLU A 429 -16.75 4.00 15.40
N ALA A 430 -16.90 5.29 15.07
CA ALA A 430 -16.38 6.37 15.89
C ALA A 430 -17.11 6.44 17.25
N VAL A 431 -18.45 6.32 17.25
CA VAL A 431 -19.24 6.23 18.47
C VAL A 431 -18.82 5.02 19.30
N LEU A 432 -18.77 3.83 18.71
CA LEU A 432 -18.37 2.60 19.42
C LEU A 432 -16.98 2.71 20.06
N ARG A 433 -16.01 3.28 19.37
CA ARG A 433 -14.64 3.47 19.88
C ARG A 433 -14.53 4.46 21.04
N ALA A 434 -15.54 5.30 21.27
CA ALA A 434 -15.58 6.20 22.42
C ALA A 434 -15.99 5.47 23.72
N HIS A 435 -16.51 4.25 23.63
CA HIS A 435 -16.80 3.43 24.81
C HIS A 435 -15.50 2.87 25.44
N GLU A 436 -15.40 2.94 26.77
CA GLU A 436 -14.15 2.59 27.50
C GLU A 436 -13.68 1.14 27.29
N ASP A 437 -14.61 0.19 27.14
CA ASP A 437 -14.31 -1.22 26.94
C ASP A 437 -14.04 -1.61 25.47
N VAL A 438 -14.18 -0.67 24.52
CA VAL A 438 -13.94 -0.94 23.09
C VAL A 438 -12.50 -0.64 22.71
N ALA A 439 -11.77 -1.66 22.26
CA ALA A 439 -10.42 -1.51 21.68
C ALA A 439 -10.49 -1.21 20.19
N GLU A 440 -11.28 -2.01 19.45
CA GLU A 440 -11.50 -1.83 18.01
C GLU A 440 -12.98 -2.10 17.68
N ALA A 441 -13.47 -1.46 16.62
CA ALA A 441 -14.81 -1.69 16.10
C ALA A 441 -14.83 -1.64 14.58
N ALA A 442 -15.63 -2.50 13.97
CA ALA A 442 -15.99 -2.46 12.56
C ALA A 442 -17.50 -2.67 12.40
N VAL A 443 -18.13 -1.87 11.55
CA VAL A 443 -19.58 -1.96 11.29
C VAL A 443 -19.80 -2.36 9.84
N VAL A 444 -20.77 -3.27 9.63
CA VAL A 444 -21.19 -3.71 8.29
C VAL A 444 -22.71 -3.67 8.16
N GLY A 445 -23.20 -3.41 6.95
CA GLY A 445 -24.60 -3.57 6.62
C GLY A 445 -24.93 -5.04 6.41
N VAL A 446 -26.01 -5.49 6.99
CA VAL A 446 -26.58 -6.82 6.74
C VAL A 446 -28.04 -6.69 6.28
N PRO A 447 -28.57 -7.65 5.48
CA PRO A 447 -29.94 -7.59 5.03
C PRO A 447 -30.95 -7.51 6.19
N SER A 448 -31.98 -6.69 6.04
CA SER A 448 -33.07 -6.50 6.98
C SER A 448 -34.40 -6.39 6.22
N GLU A 449 -35.37 -7.24 6.56
CA GLU A 449 -36.70 -7.16 5.96
C GLU A 449 -37.39 -5.82 6.18
N ARG A 450 -37.14 -5.20 7.33
CA ARG A 450 -37.74 -3.93 7.72
C ARG A 450 -37.07 -2.71 7.11
N TRP A 451 -35.73 -2.74 6.94
CA TRP A 451 -34.93 -1.55 6.63
C TRP A 451 -34.17 -1.65 5.32
N GLY A 452 -34.26 -2.79 4.58
CA GLY A 452 -33.37 -3.12 3.46
C GLY A 452 -32.03 -3.61 3.98
N GLU A 453 -31.26 -2.74 4.64
CA GLU A 453 -30.07 -3.09 5.41
C GLU A 453 -30.14 -2.53 6.84
N THR A 454 -29.41 -3.15 7.74
CA THR A 454 -29.24 -2.68 9.11
C THR A 454 -27.78 -2.81 9.56
N PRO A 455 -27.25 -1.86 10.38
CA PRO A 455 -25.88 -1.95 10.88
C PRO A 455 -25.71 -3.06 11.93
N VAL A 456 -24.65 -3.85 11.77
CA VAL A 456 -24.15 -4.79 12.79
C VAL A 456 -22.69 -4.46 13.09
N ALA A 457 -22.36 -4.39 14.38
CA ALA A 457 -21.04 -4.04 14.87
C ALA A 457 -20.26 -5.29 15.31
N PHE A 458 -18.98 -5.36 14.91
CA PHE A 458 -17.99 -6.32 15.41
C PHE A 458 -17.01 -5.57 16.28
N VAL A 459 -16.89 -5.97 17.54
CA VAL A 459 -16.11 -5.25 18.55
C VAL A 459 -15.04 -6.13 19.15
N VAL A 460 -13.81 -5.63 19.17
CA VAL A 460 -12.73 -6.18 19.99
C VAL A 460 -12.77 -5.47 21.33
N ALA A 461 -13.14 -6.19 22.38
CA ALA A 461 -13.25 -5.63 23.72
C ALA A 461 -11.87 -5.59 24.43
N ARG A 462 -11.62 -4.54 25.23
CA ARG A 462 -10.45 -4.45 26.12
C ARG A 462 -10.54 -5.46 27.26
N ARG A 463 -11.76 -5.67 27.76
CA ARG A 463 -12.08 -6.65 28.81
C ARG A 463 -13.38 -7.34 28.44
N ARG A 464 -13.40 -8.65 28.40
CA ARG A 464 -14.64 -9.41 28.15
C ARG A 464 -15.36 -9.67 29.45
N ARG A 465 -16.67 -9.46 29.46
CA ARG A 465 -17.58 -9.81 30.55
C ARG A 465 -18.96 -10.14 30.00
N GLU A 466 -19.74 -10.85 30.77
CA GLU A 466 -21.12 -11.21 30.39
C GLU A 466 -21.98 -9.95 30.22
N GLY A 467 -22.78 -9.90 29.17
CA GLY A 467 -23.68 -8.80 28.85
C GLY A 467 -23.04 -7.57 28.21
N LEU A 468 -21.71 -7.58 27.97
CA LEU A 468 -21.00 -6.42 27.42
C LEU A 468 -21.49 -6.04 26.03
N GLU A 469 -21.89 -7.00 25.19
CA GLU A 469 -22.45 -6.76 23.85
C GLU A 469 -23.68 -5.87 23.91
N LYS A 470 -24.59 -6.21 24.82
CA LYS A 470 -25.84 -5.46 25.01
C LYS A 470 -25.59 -4.05 25.56
N GLU A 471 -24.68 -3.95 26.52
CA GLU A 471 -24.29 -2.66 27.11
C GLU A 471 -23.69 -1.71 26.07
N ILE A 472 -22.72 -2.20 25.27
CA ILE A 472 -22.12 -1.40 24.18
C ILE A 472 -23.19 -0.98 23.15
N GLN A 473 -24.10 -1.91 22.80
CA GLN A 473 -25.20 -1.62 21.87
C GLN A 473 -26.13 -0.53 22.41
N GLU A 474 -26.59 -0.65 23.65
CA GLU A 474 -27.49 0.31 24.30
C GLU A 474 -26.81 1.67 24.43
N TRP A 475 -25.55 1.68 24.88
CA TRP A 475 -24.75 2.89 25.03
C TRP A 475 -24.53 3.61 23.70
N ALA A 476 -24.17 2.88 22.63
CA ALA A 476 -23.99 3.46 21.31
C ALA A 476 -25.31 3.97 20.73
N ASN A 477 -26.40 3.18 20.86
CA ASN A 477 -27.72 3.54 20.33
C ASN A 477 -28.36 4.73 21.04
N ALA A 478 -27.93 5.04 22.26
CA ALA A 478 -28.37 6.28 22.99
C ALA A 478 -27.79 7.57 22.36
N GLN A 479 -26.68 7.43 21.60
CA GLN A 479 -26.00 8.56 20.96
C GLN A 479 -26.28 8.64 19.45
N LEU A 480 -26.94 7.62 18.88
CA LEU A 480 -27.22 7.49 17.46
C LEU A 480 -28.67 7.86 17.11
N GLY A 481 -28.88 8.42 15.93
CA GLY A 481 -30.20 8.67 15.37
C GLY A 481 -30.97 7.35 15.07
N LYS A 482 -32.30 7.44 14.94
CA LYS A 482 -33.16 6.24 14.70
C LYS A 482 -32.73 5.39 13.52
N THR A 483 -32.26 6.00 12.44
CA THR A 483 -31.83 5.31 11.20
C THR A 483 -30.43 4.74 11.29
N GLN A 484 -29.64 5.16 12.28
CA GLN A 484 -28.24 4.75 12.50
C GLN A 484 -28.09 3.67 13.56
N ARG A 485 -29.20 3.20 14.16
CA ARG A 485 -29.16 2.25 15.27
C ARG A 485 -28.51 0.95 14.87
N ILE A 486 -27.57 0.53 15.70
CA ILE A 486 -26.87 -0.76 15.60
C ILE A 486 -27.83 -1.87 16.03
N ALA A 487 -28.10 -2.82 15.12
CA ALA A 487 -29.03 -3.91 15.37
C ALA A 487 -28.45 -5.00 16.29
N ALA A 488 -27.14 -5.22 16.23
CA ALA A 488 -26.44 -6.18 17.07
C ALA A 488 -24.96 -5.77 17.24
N VAL A 489 -24.40 -6.15 18.38
CA VAL A 489 -22.96 -6.11 18.66
C VAL A 489 -22.46 -7.54 18.84
N GLU A 490 -21.39 -7.90 18.16
CA GLU A 490 -20.71 -9.19 18.30
C GLU A 490 -19.28 -8.96 18.83
N LEU A 491 -18.92 -9.60 19.93
CA LEU A 491 -17.55 -9.56 20.44
C LEU A 491 -16.67 -10.56 19.70
N VAL A 492 -15.64 -10.08 19.04
CA VAL A 492 -14.64 -10.87 18.32
C VAL A 492 -13.28 -10.79 19.02
N GLU A 493 -12.40 -11.78 18.80
CA GLU A 493 -11.04 -11.75 19.33
C GLU A 493 -10.16 -10.75 18.56
N SER A 494 -10.36 -10.71 17.26
CA SER A 494 -9.67 -9.77 16.36
C SER A 494 -10.50 -9.50 15.11
N LEU A 495 -10.32 -8.34 14.50
CA LEU A 495 -10.90 -8.04 13.20
C LEU A 495 -10.06 -8.66 12.07
N PRO A 496 -10.66 -9.33 11.07
CA PRO A 496 -9.92 -9.87 9.92
C PRO A 496 -9.29 -8.73 9.13
N ARG A 497 -7.99 -8.89 8.78
CA ARG A 497 -7.22 -7.84 8.11
C ARG A 497 -6.42 -8.38 6.93
N SER A 498 -6.25 -7.55 5.92
CA SER A 498 -5.30 -7.80 4.86
C SER A 498 -3.84 -7.67 5.36
N ALA A 499 -2.87 -8.13 4.57
CA ALA A 499 -1.44 -8.01 4.88
C ALA A 499 -0.95 -6.56 5.15
N ILE A 500 -1.66 -5.57 4.60
CA ILE A 500 -1.42 -4.13 4.83
C ILE A 500 -2.34 -3.54 5.91
N GLY A 501 -2.93 -4.39 6.78
CA GLY A 501 -3.69 -3.98 7.96
C GLY A 501 -5.12 -3.49 7.72
N LYS A 502 -5.65 -3.55 6.48
CA LYS A 502 -7.02 -3.12 6.17
C LYS A 502 -8.04 -4.14 6.67
N VAL A 503 -9.07 -3.69 7.41
CA VAL A 503 -10.18 -4.56 7.84
C VAL A 503 -10.95 -5.11 6.65
N LEU A 504 -11.19 -6.42 6.65
CA LEU A 504 -11.88 -7.15 5.60
C LEU A 504 -13.38 -7.26 5.93
N LYS A 505 -14.13 -6.14 5.78
CA LYS A 505 -15.56 -6.05 6.10
C LYS A 505 -16.42 -7.12 5.40
N ARG A 506 -15.99 -7.58 4.21
CA ARG A 506 -16.69 -8.68 3.50
C ARG A 506 -16.65 -9.98 4.28
N GLU A 507 -15.55 -10.30 4.94
CA GLU A 507 -15.44 -11.54 5.73
C GLU A 507 -16.32 -11.45 6.98
N LEU A 508 -16.39 -10.28 7.63
CA LEU A 508 -17.29 -10.03 8.75
C LEU A 508 -18.76 -10.21 8.34
N ARG A 509 -19.15 -9.59 7.22
CA ARG A 509 -20.51 -9.70 6.68
C ARG A 509 -20.86 -11.15 6.31
N GLY A 510 -19.97 -11.86 5.62
CA GLY A 510 -20.17 -13.26 5.24
C GLY A 510 -20.27 -14.19 6.45
N GLY A 511 -19.42 -14.01 7.46
CA GLY A 511 -19.46 -14.77 8.71
C GLY A 511 -20.77 -14.57 9.49
N TRP A 512 -21.26 -13.34 9.55
CA TRP A 512 -22.55 -13.05 10.17
C TRP A 512 -23.72 -13.74 9.44
N GLN A 513 -23.79 -13.62 8.10
CA GLN A 513 -24.86 -14.22 7.30
C GLN A 513 -24.88 -15.75 7.42
N ALA A 514 -23.70 -16.40 7.43
CA ALA A 514 -23.59 -17.84 7.59
C ALA A 514 -24.14 -18.32 8.94
N ARG A 515 -23.85 -17.59 10.04
CA ARG A 515 -24.39 -17.91 11.38
C ARG A 515 -25.89 -17.64 11.50
N ALA A 516 -26.37 -16.54 10.90
CA ALA A 516 -27.79 -16.24 10.87
C ALA A 516 -28.59 -17.33 10.13
N ALA A 517 -28.04 -17.83 9.01
CA ALA A 517 -28.66 -18.94 8.26
C ALA A 517 -28.62 -20.30 9.00
N SER A 518 -27.64 -20.49 9.91
CA SER A 518 -27.54 -21.72 10.73
C SER A 518 -28.48 -21.71 11.94
N ASN A 519 -28.98 -20.54 12.34
CA ASN A 519 -29.87 -20.33 13.50
C ASN A 519 -31.33 -20.13 13.09
N ALA A 520 -31.64 -20.09 11.77
CA ALA A 520 -32.98 -20.02 11.20
C ALA A 520 -33.43 -21.41 10.74
#